data_123df87a1405f7be39f58552d7a675bb
#
_entry.id   123df87a1405f7be39f58552d7a675bb
#
_cell.length_a   1.000
_cell.length_b   1.000
_cell.length_c   1.000
_cell.angle_alpha   90.00
_cell.angle_beta   90.00
_cell.angle_gamma   90.00
#
_symmetry.space_group_name_H-M   'P 1'
#
loop_
_entity.id
_entity.type
_entity.pdbx_description
1 polymer ?
#
loop_
_entity_poly.entity_id
_entity_poly.type
_entity_poly.pdbx_seq_one_letter_code
_entity_poly.pdbx_strand_id
1 'polypeptide(L)'
;MKTKILQPTALFFAALLFLNSCNSKKEETVTAEIEPKTETFLLDKEKLTTQLRLPAELTGFQQVDLYAKVSSFVKTLKVDIGSKVTKGQLLIVLEAPEISSQLAAAESRLKSMEAIYATSKSTYNRLYETSKVEGTISKNDLEMASGKKNSDYAQLQAAIAAHKEVAIMRGYLEIRAPFNGVVAARNVNLGTFVGPSGKGSDLPLLTIQEQSKLRLAVSVPELYTGYLHNGEEMSFNVKSLPDTFTAKITRMSGALDLKLRSERVEMDVHNTKGNLLPGMVAEVLLPLNAKDSTFVVPKSAVVNAAEGVFVIKVLNHKATRVNVKKGREIDDKIEIFGDLNPKDKLVKIASEETKEGDTINE
;
A
#
# COMPACT_ATOMS: atom_id res chain seq x y z
N MET A 1 -2.41 28.39 67.15
CA MET A 1 -3.42 29.03 68.03
C MET A 1 -4.56 28.07 68.18
N LYS A 2 -4.62 27.48 69.34
CA LYS A 2 -5.76 27.37 70.29
C LYS A 2 -6.95 26.55 69.75
N THR A 3 -7.06 25.27 70.20
CA THR A 3 -7.81 24.81 71.42
C THR A 3 -9.34 24.87 71.23
N LYS A 4 -10.14 23.83 71.50
CA LYS A 4 -10.41 22.99 72.71
C LYS A 4 -11.46 21.94 72.33
N ILE A 5 -11.34 20.62 72.56
CA ILE A 5 -11.75 19.93 73.83
C ILE A 5 -13.21 20.16 74.23
N LEU A 6 -14.03 19.10 74.24
CA LEU A 6 -14.70 18.60 75.46
C LEU A 6 -15.53 17.34 75.16
N GLN A 7 -15.21 16.29 75.87
CA GLN A 7 -16.10 15.22 76.39
C GLN A 7 -16.90 15.78 77.62
N PRO A 8 -17.74 15.07 78.38
CA PRO A 8 -18.07 13.64 78.48
C PRO A 8 -19.53 13.30 78.94
N THR A 9 -19.67 12.06 79.44
CA THR A 9 -20.58 11.47 80.48
C THR A 9 -21.93 10.91 79.99
N ALA A 10 -22.18 9.62 80.03
CA ALA A 10 -22.37 8.66 81.14
C ALA A 10 -23.80 8.70 81.73
N LEU A 11 -24.47 7.55 81.74
CA LEU A 11 -25.18 6.89 82.86
C LEU A 11 -26.12 5.83 82.30
N PHE A 12 -25.90 4.53 82.47
CA PHE A 12 -26.24 3.60 83.58
C PHE A 12 -27.73 3.57 83.93
N PHE A 13 -28.37 2.39 83.81
CA PHE A 13 -29.29 1.71 84.71
C PHE A 13 -30.14 0.71 83.91
N ALA A 14 -29.95 -0.54 84.06
CA ALA A 14 -30.49 -1.55 85.02
C ALA A 14 -31.81 -2.17 84.46
N ALA A 15 -31.71 -3.38 84.11
CA ALA A 15 -32.11 -4.61 84.80
C ALA A 15 -33.58 -5.07 84.62
N LEU A 16 -33.72 -6.26 84.42
CA LEU A 16 -34.52 -7.39 84.90
C LEU A 16 -35.49 -8.07 83.89
N LEU A 17 -35.16 -9.31 83.61
CA LEU A 17 -35.96 -10.54 83.67
C LEU A 17 -37.37 -10.53 83.09
N PHE A 18 -37.54 -11.34 82.00
CA PHE A 18 -38.59 -12.37 82.07
C PHE A 18 -38.21 -13.57 81.15
N LEU A 19 -37.99 -14.64 81.76
CA LEU A 19 -37.97 -15.98 81.14
C LEU A 19 -39.38 -16.31 80.70
N ASN A 20 -39.55 -16.63 79.41
CA ASN A 20 -40.63 -17.52 79.02
C ASN A 20 -40.13 -18.47 77.93
N SER A 21 -39.96 -19.69 78.40
CA SER A 21 -39.76 -20.86 77.60
C SER A 21 -41.03 -21.18 76.80
N CYS A 22 -40.94 -21.18 75.47
CA CYS A 22 -41.88 -21.94 74.64
C CYS A 22 -41.11 -22.76 73.65
N ASN A 23 -41.18 -24.06 73.88
CA ASN A 23 -40.74 -25.15 73.05
C ASN A 23 -41.57 -25.16 71.76
N SER A 24 -41.00 -24.78 70.62
CA SER A 24 -41.58 -25.00 69.28
C SER A 24 -40.63 -25.89 68.50
N LYS A 25 -41.16 -27.09 68.14
CA LYS A 25 -40.54 -28.01 67.20
C LYS A 25 -39.95 -27.32 66.01
N LYS A 26 -38.67 -27.51 65.82
CA LYS A 26 -37.94 -27.12 64.60
C LYS A 26 -38.41 -28.08 63.50
N GLU A 27 -39.31 -27.64 62.63
CA GLU A 27 -39.47 -28.25 61.32
C GLU A 27 -38.18 -27.96 60.56
N GLU A 28 -37.41 -28.99 60.29
CA GLU A 28 -36.32 -28.96 59.32
C GLU A 28 -36.95 -28.74 57.94
N THR A 29 -37.01 -27.47 57.51
CA THR A 29 -37.18 -27.15 56.11
C THR A 29 -35.90 -27.60 55.42
N VAL A 30 -35.99 -28.77 54.80
CA VAL A 30 -35.02 -29.20 53.80
C VAL A 30 -35.12 -28.18 52.65
N THR A 31 -34.27 -27.14 52.69
CA THR A 31 -34.03 -26.29 51.54
C THR A 31 -33.36 -27.18 50.52
N ALA A 32 -34.13 -27.64 49.54
CA ALA A 32 -33.56 -28.30 48.39
C ALA A 32 -32.59 -27.30 47.78
N GLU A 33 -31.27 -27.55 47.93
CA GLU A 33 -30.20 -26.85 47.25
C GLU A 33 -30.48 -27.05 45.78
N ILE A 34 -31.00 -26.01 45.11
CA ILE A 34 -31.17 -26.00 43.65
C ILE A 34 -29.75 -26.00 43.11
N GLU A 35 -29.23 -27.21 42.83
CA GLU A 35 -27.96 -27.33 42.15
C GLU A 35 -28.01 -26.51 40.84
N PRO A 36 -27.07 -25.63 40.61
CA PRO A 36 -27.11 -24.78 39.42
C PRO A 36 -27.05 -25.65 38.17
N LYS A 37 -28.02 -25.47 37.28
CA LYS A 37 -28.00 -26.12 35.97
C LYS A 37 -26.72 -25.73 35.20
N THR A 38 -26.01 -26.75 34.74
CA THR A 38 -24.77 -26.56 33.96
C THR A 38 -25.13 -26.38 32.49
N GLU A 39 -24.82 -25.20 31.95
CA GLU A 39 -25.02 -24.97 30.53
C GLU A 39 -24.08 -25.85 29.69
N THR A 40 -24.64 -26.58 28.74
CA THR A 40 -23.93 -27.44 27.81
C THR A 40 -24.20 -27.04 26.38
N PHE A 41 -23.30 -27.40 25.45
CA PHE A 41 -23.48 -27.20 24.02
C PHE A 41 -22.97 -28.39 23.23
N LEU A 42 -23.45 -28.53 22.00
CA LEU A 42 -22.97 -29.57 21.07
C LEU A 42 -21.76 -29.08 20.32
N LEU A 43 -20.71 -29.88 20.30
CA LEU A 43 -19.47 -29.59 19.60
C LEU A 43 -19.66 -29.74 18.08
N ASP A 44 -19.37 -28.68 17.35
CA ASP A 44 -19.39 -28.70 15.89
C ASP A 44 -18.03 -28.20 15.31
N LYS A 45 -17.76 -28.63 14.08
CA LYS A 45 -16.60 -28.13 13.35
C LYS A 45 -16.95 -26.85 12.62
N GLU A 46 -16.29 -25.77 12.98
CA GLU A 46 -16.42 -24.47 12.33
C GLU A 46 -15.10 -24.07 11.65
N LYS A 47 -15.19 -23.24 10.62
CA LYS A 47 -14.02 -22.55 10.07
C LYS A 47 -13.82 -21.27 10.86
N LEU A 48 -12.79 -21.24 11.69
CA LEU A 48 -12.45 -20.04 12.44
C LEU A 48 -11.78 -19.02 11.50
N THR A 49 -12.53 -18.02 11.07
CA THR A 49 -12.04 -16.93 10.22
C THR A 49 -11.70 -15.75 11.10
N THR A 50 -10.47 -15.27 11.01
CA THR A 50 -10.02 -14.04 11.65
C THR A 50 -9.55 -13.06 10.60
N GLN A 51 -9.42 -11.80 10.98
CA GLN A 51 -8.86 -10.76 10.14
C GLN A 51 -7.63 -10.17 10.82
N LEU A 52 -6.52 -10.18 10.10
CA LEU A 52 -5.32 -9.49 10.51
C LEU A 52 -5.35 -8.06 9.97
N ARG A 53 -5.17 -7.08 10.84
CA ARG A 53 -5.07 -5.68 10.46
C ARG A 53 -3.64 -5.31 10.20
N LEU A 54 -3.35 -4.87 8.98
CA LEU A 54 -2.00 -4.52 8.55
C LEU A 54 -1.96 -3.05 8.12
N PRO A 55 -0.97 -2.28 8.59
CA PRO A 55 -0.77 -0.93 8.11
C PRO A 55 -0.35 -0.94 6.65
N ALA A 56 -0.93 -0.03 5.87
CA ALA A 56 -0.70 0.13 4.45
C ALA A 56 -0.63 1.60 4.08
N GLU A 57 -0.06 1.91 2.94
CA GLU A 57 0.08 3.27 2.43
C GLU A 57 -0.53 3.38 1.04
N LEU A 58 -1.29 4.44 0.81
CA LEU A 58 -1.78 4.85 -0.49
C LEU A 58 -0.75 5.73 -1.18
N THR A 59 -0.26 5.32 -2.34
CA THR A 59 0.64 6.12 -3.18
C THR A 59 -0.02 6.41 -4.51
N GLY A 60 0.43 7.46 -5.21
CA GLY A 60 0.00 7.70 -6.59
C GLY A 60 0.37 6.49 -7.47
N PHE A 61 -0.51 6.10 -8.37
CA PHE A 61 -0.20 4.99 -9.30
C PHE A 61 1.02 5.32 -10.15
N GLN A 62 1.15 6.57 -10.55
CA GLN A 62 2.34 7.17 -11.16
C GLN A 62 2.71 8.43 -10.40
N GLN A 63 4.01 8.60 -10.18
CA GLN A 63 4.62 9.80 -9.64
C GLN A 63 5.88 10.11 -10.44
N VAL A 64 6.09 11.37 -10.76
CA VAL A 64 7.30 11.81 -11.43
C VAL A 64 7.80 13.13 -10.87
N ASP A 65 9.09 13.19 -10.68
CA ASP A 65 9.82 14.39 -10.34
C ASP A 65 10.44 14.96 -11.62
N LEU A 66 10.01 16.16 -11.99
CA LEU A 66 10.45 16.84 -13.21
C LEU A 66 11.64 17.72 -12.93
N TYR A 67 12.72 17.51 -13.67
CA TYR A 67 13.97 18.28 -13.62
C TYR A 67 14.22 18.97 -14.96
N ALA A 68 14.95 20.09 -14.95
CA ALA A 68 15.50 20.66 -16.16
C ALA A 68 16.59 19.75 -16.72
N LYS A 69 16.61 19.56 -18.04
CA LYS A 69 17.64 18.76 -18.73
C LYS A 69 18.82 19.58 -19.20
N VAL A 70 18.66 20.90 -19.22
CA VAL A 70 19.68 21.90 -19.64
C VAL A 70 19.69 23.05 -18.66
N SER A 71 20.86 23.69 -18.50
CA SER A 71 21.00 24.90 -17.69
C SER A 71 20.23 26.04 -18.35
N SER A 72 19.34 26.69 -17.58
CA SER A 72 18.39 27.66 -18.10
C SER A 72 17.76 28.47 -16.98
N PHE A 73 16.93 29.44 -17.29
CA PHE A 73 16.14 30.20 -16.35
C PHE A 73 14.64 29.93 -16.56
N VAL A 74 13.85 29.95 -15.49
CA VAL A 74 12.40 29.81 -15.59
C VAL A 74 11.81 31.10 -16.16
N LYS A 75 11.32 31.04 -17.40
CA LYS A 75 10.68 32.16 -18.08
C LYS A 75 9.20 32.28 -17.76
N THR A 76 8.48 31.15 -17.78
CA THR A 76 7.04 31.13 -17.56
C THR A 76 6.67 29.90 -16.78
N LEU A 77 5.84 30.09 -15.77
CA LEU A 77 5.23 29.03 -14.95
C LEU A 77 3.73 29.06 -15.18
N LYS A 78 3.14 27.97 -15.70
CA LYS A 78 1.73 27.91 -16.09
C LYS A 78 0.86 27.15 -15.09
N VAL A 79 1.47 26.57 -14.06
CA VAL A 79 0.79 25.72 -13.05
C VAL A 79 1.31 26.06 -11.66
N ASP A 80 0.49 25.73 -10.66
CA ASP A 80 0.85 25.83 -9.26
C ASP A 80 0.46 24.54 -8.52
N ILE A 81 0.84 24.44 -7.24
CA ILE A 81 0.45 23.32 -6.37
C ILE A 81 -1.08 23.13 -6.41
N GLY A 82 -1.53 21.89 -6.53
CA GLY A 82 -2.95 21.56 -6.67
C GLY A 82 -3.52 21.67 -8.09
N SER A 83 -2.77 22.22 -9.06
CA SER A 83 -3.22 22.31 -10.45
C SER A 83 -3.39 20.93 -11.06
N LYS A 84 -4.57 20.65 -11.65
CA LYS A 84 -4.80 19.46 -12.47
C LYS A 84 -4.15 19.65 -13.84
N VAL A 85 -3.42 18.64 -14.28
CA VAL A 85 -2.69 18.65 -15.56
C VAL A 85 -3.05 17.45 -16.40
N THR A 86 -3.01 17.63 -17.73
CA THR A 86 -3.24 16.57 -18.71
C THR A 86 -1.92 16.20 -19.40
N LYS A 87 -1.80 14.96 -19.86
CA LYS A 87 -0.64 14.46 -20.59
C LYS A 87 -0.31 15.38 -21.78
N GLY A 88 0.97 15.79 -21.88
CA GLY A 88 1.46 16.70 -22.92
C GLY A 88 1.24 18.19 -22.62
N GLN A 89 0.48 18.56 -21.60
CA GLN A 89 0.25 19.95 -21.21
C GLN A 89 1.58 20.64 -20.88
N LEU A 90 1.80 21.86 -21.40
CA LEU A 90 2.95 22.69 -21.11
C LEU A 90 2.83 23.30 -19.72
N LEU A 91 3.82 22.99 -18.86
CA LEU A 91 3.84 23.38 -17.45
C LEU A 91 4.78 24.55 -17.20
N ILE A 92 6.02 24.45 -17.73
CA ILE A 92 7.06 25.46 -17.56
C ILE A 92 7.69 25.72 -18.91
N VAL A 93 7.99 26.98 -19.18
CA VAL A 93 8.87 27.41 -20.27
C VAL A 93 10.15 27.90 -19.65
N LEU A 94 11.27 27.34 -20.10
CA LEU A 94 12.61 27.71 -19.72
C LEU A 94 13.21 28.62 -20.80
N GLU A 95 14.18 29.45 -20.43
CA GLU A 95 14.88 30.32 -21.31
C GLU A 95 16.39 30.07 -21.22
N ALA A 96 17.00 29.79 -22.37
CA ALA A 96 18.45 29.65 -22.56
C ALA A 96 18.83 30.34 -23.88
N PRO A 97 19.24 31.61 -23.84
CA PRO A 97 19.58 32.39 -25.05
C PRO A 97 20.70 31.73 -25.88
N GLU A 98 21.61 31.03 -25.22
CA GLU A 98 22.72 30.31 -25.84
C GLU A 98 22.22 29.21 -26.79
N ILE A 99 21.21 28.43 -26.38
CA ILE A 99 20.62 27.39 -27.23
C ILE A 99 19.93 27.99 -28.44
N SER A 100 19.24 29.12 -28.27
CA SER A 100 18.61 29.83 -29.39
C SER A 100 19.61 30.31 -30.40
N SER A 101 20.74 30.85 -29.95
CA SER A 101 21.86 31.33 -30.82
C SER A 101 22.54 30.15 -31.54
N GLN A 102 22.78 29.04 -30.83
CA GLN A 102 23.34 27.81 -31.42
C GLN A 102 22.41 27.22 -32.49
N LEU A 103 21.09 27.25 -32.26
CA LEU A 103 20.11 26.76 -33.23
C LEU A 103 20.15 27.59 -34.50
N ALA A 104 20.16 28.92 -34.39
CA ALA A 104 20.27 29.81 -35.55
C ALA A 104 21.59 29.61 -36.36
N ALA A 105 22.71 29.40 -35.65
CA ALA A 105 23.98 29.07 -36.29
C ALA A 105 23.95 27.71 -37.00
N ALA A 106 23.40 26.68 -36.38
CA ALA A 106 23.26 25.34 -36.98
C ALA A 106 22.33 25.37 -38.21
N GLU A 107 21.24 26.13 -38.15
CA GLU A 107 20.31 26.30 -39.28
C GLU A 107 21.02 27.01 -40.46
N SER A 108 21.75 28.07 -40.20
CA SER A 108 22.53 28.78 -41.24
C SER A 108 23.56 27.86 -41.91
N ARG A 109 24.27 27.03 -41.11
CA ARG A 109 25.19 26.02 -41.63
C ARG A 109 24.50 24.98 -42.48
N LEU A 110 23.33 24.47 -42.03
CA LEU A 110 22.54 23.50 -42.79
C LEU A 110 22.15 24.09 -44.15
N LYS A 111 21.62 25.30 -44.20
CA LYS A 111 21.26 25.99 -45.45
C LYS A 111 22.44 26.15 -46.40
N SER A 112 23.64 26.47 -45.88
CA SER A 112 24.87 26.56 -46.67
C SER A 112 25.23 25.20 -47.29
N MET A 113 25.19 24.11 -46.53
CA MET A 113 25.50 22.77 -47.02
C MET A 113 24.46 22.24 -48.02
N GLU A 114 23.17 22.58 -47.83
CA GLU A 114 22.11 22.29 -48.79
C GLU A 114 22.44 22.93 -50.16
N ALA A 115 22.84 24.20 -50.20
CA ALA A 115 23.18 24.93 -51.42
C ALA A 115 24.44 24.35 -52.13
N ILE A 116 25.47 24.02 -51.36
CA ILE A 116 26.72 23.40 -51.89
C ILE A 116 26.40 22.04 -52.52
N TYR A 117 25.66 21.15 -51.82
CA TYR A 117 25.28 19.87 -52.35
C TYR A 117 24.38 19.99 -53.58
N ALA A 118 23.41 20.89 -53.58
CA ALA A 118 22.57 21.16 -54.75
C ALA A 118 23.37 21.53 -55.99
N THR A 119 24.41 22.34 -55.83
CA THR A 119 25.32 22.74 -56.90
C THR A 119 26.14 21.58 -57.45
N SER A 120 26.80 20.80 -56.58
CA SER A 120 27.61 19.65 -56.96
C SER A 120 26.77 18.52 -57.58
N LYS A 121 25.57 18.30 -57.05
CA LYS A 121 24.58 17.36 -57.62
C LYS A 121 24.15 17.77 -59.03
N SER A 122 23.84 19.06 -59.23
CA SER A 122 23.46 19.58 -60.55
C SER A 122 24.62 19.45 -61.56
N THR A 123 25.85 19.77 -61.13
CA THR A 123 27.06 19.60 -61.96
C THR A 123 27.29 18.14 -62.34
N TYR A 124 27.24 17.23 -61.36
CA TYR A 124 27.36 15.80 -61.64
C TYR A 124 26.29 15.32 -62.64
N ASN A 125 25.02 15.70 -62.42
CA ASN A 125 23.93 15.24 -63.30
C ASN A 125 24.12 15.74 -64.75
N ARG A 126 24.55 16.98 -64.94
CA ARG A 126 24.85 17.52 -66.30
C ARG A 126 26.00 16.73 -66.96
N LEU A 127 27.09 16.49 -66.25
CA LEU A 127 28.24 15.73 -66.79
C LEU A 127 27.84 14.29 -67.10
N TYR A 128 27.03 13.67 -66.21
CA TYR A 128 26.51 12.31 -66.43
C TYR A 128 25.62 12.24 -67.68
N GLU A 129 24.69 13.16 -67.86
CA GLU A 129 23.86 13.20 -69.09
C GLU A 129 24.69 13.41 -70.34
N THR A 130 25.70 14.28 -70.30
CA THR A 130 26.59 14.53 -71.43
C THR A 130 27.50 13.32 -71.74
N SER A 131 27.92 12.56 -70.72
CA SER A 131 28.77 11.38 -70.88
C SER A 131 28.08 10.18 -71.60
N LYS A 132 26.76 10.23 -71.73
CA LYS A 132 26.02 9.25 -72.53
C LYS A 132 26.37 9.29 -74.02
N VAL A 133 26.95 10.39 -74.50
CA VAL A 133 27.50 10.52 -75.84
C VAL A 133 29.01 10.18 -75.75
N GLU A 134 29.45 9.14 -76.46
CA GLU A 134 30.80 8.64 -76.38
C GLU A 134 31.83 9.73 -76.78
N GLY A 135 32.92 9.85 -76.02
CA GLY A 135 34.01 10.77 -76.27
C GLY A 135 33.74 12.23 -75.82
N THR A 136 32.56 12.55 -75.20
CA THR A 136 32.23 13.93 -74.80
C THR A 136 32.79 14.33 -73.42
N ILE A 137 32.93 13.35 -72.50
CA ILE A 137 33.43 13.58 -71.12
C ILE A 137 34.46 12.52 -70.77
N SER A 138 35.56 12.95 -70.13
CA SER A 138 36.54 12.04 -69.56
C SER A 138 35.96 11.22 -68.39
N LYS A 139 36.32 9.92 -68.27
CA LYS A 139 35.96 9.12 -67.12
C LYS A 139 36.42 9.74 -65.80
N ASN A 140 37.63 10.31 -65.79
CA ASN A 140 38.18 10.99 -64.62
C ASN A 140 37.33 12.18 -64.20
N ASP A 141 36.83 13.02 -65.14
CA ASP A 141 36.00 14.18 -64.81
C ASP A 141 34.66 13.77 -64.20
N LEU A 142 34.06 12.65 -64.71
CA LEU A 142 32.81 12.11 -64.13
C LEU A 142 33.06 11.52 -62.73
N GLU A 143 34.16 10.79 -62.53
CA GLU A 143 34.55 10.26 -61.22
C GLU A 143 34.82 11.39 -60.19
N MET A 144 35.54 12.45 -60.60
CA MET A 144 35.75 13.62 -59.76
C MET A 144 34.46 14.32 -59.37
N ALA A 145 33.54 14.52 -60.33
CA ALA A 145 32.24 15.12 -60.02
C ALA A 145 31.37 14.26 -59.11
N SER A 146 31.44 12.91 -59.31
CA SER A 146 30.80 11.95 -58.42
C SER A 146 31.37 11.99 -56.99
N GLY A 147 32.70 12.01 -56.87
CA GLY A 147 33.41 12.14 -55.61
C GLY A 147 33.03 13.43 -54.86
N LYS A 148 33.03 14.57 -55.60
CA LYS A 148 32.63 15.85 -55.07
C LYS A 148 31.19 15.84 -54.57
N LYS A 149 30.24 15.37 -55.38
CA LYS A 149 28.82 15.24 -54.98
C LYS A 149 28.66 14.39 -53.73
N ASN A 150 29.37 13.25 -53.66
CA ASN A 150 29.27 12.36 -52.49
C ASN A 150 29.88 12.98 -51.23
N SER A 151 31.01 13.71 -51.37
CA SER A 151 31.62 14.45 -50.28
C SER A 151 30.69 15.57 -49.73
N ASP A 152 30.07 16.34 -50.63
CA ASP A 152 29.15 17.42 -50.25
C ASP A 152 27.86 16.85 -49.64
N TYR A 153 27.41 15.69 -50.12
CA TYR A 153 26.30 14.98 -49.50
C TYR A 153 26.61 14.55 -48.05
N ALA A 154 27.80 14.00 -47.83
CA ALA A 154 28.24 13.62 -46.48
C ALA A 154 28.31 14.85 -45.54
N GLN A 155 28.79 15.98 -46.03
CA GLN A 155 28.81 17.25 -45.27
C GLN A 155 27.40 17.76 -44.96
N LEU A 156 26.46 17.66 -45.91
CA LEU A 156 25.06 17.97 -45.68
C LEU A 156 24.46 17.07 -44.59
N GLN A 157 24.71 15.76 -44.62
CA GLN A 157 24.23 14.83 -43.59
C GLN A 157 24.78 15.20 -42.20
N ALA A 158 26.06 15.60 -42.11
CA ALA A 158 26.66 16.07 -40.87
C ALA A 158 25.99 17.36 -40.35
N ALA A 159 25.67 18.32 -41.24
CA ALA A 159 24.97 19.54 -40.88
C ALA A 159 23.52 19.30 -40.41
N ILE A 160 22.80 18.36 -41.06
CA ILE A 160 21.46 17.90 -40.65
C ILE A 160 21.53 17.33 -39.22
N ALA A 161 22.51 16.48 -38.94
CA ALA A 161 22.67 15.86 -37.60
C ALA A 161 22.95 16.92 -36.53
N ALA A 162 23.85 17.88 -36.82
CA ALA A 162 24.17 18.96 -35.89
C ALA A 162 22.98 19.89 -35.63
N HIS A 163 22.19 20.23 -36.63
CA HIS A 163 20.97 21.03 -36.47
C HIS A 163 19.94 20.25 -35.61
N LYS A 164 19.75 18.97 -35.87
CA LYS A 164 18.83 18.10 -35.09
C LYS A 164 19.24 18.00 -33.63
N GLU A 165 20.51 17.90 -33.32
CA GLU A 165 21.04 17.91 -31.95
C GLU A 165 20.59 19.14 -31.18
N VAL A 166 20.85 20.34 -31.73
CA VAL A 166 20.49 21.61 -31.08
C VAL A 166 18.96 21.77 -31.01
N ALA A 167 18.22 21.35 -32.02
CA ALA A 167 16.76 21.37 -32.02
C ALA A 167 16.17 20.49 -30.89
N ILE A 168 16.78 19.35 -30.60
CA ILE A 168 16.40 18.50 -29.45
C ILE A 168 16.68 19.24 -28.15
N MET A 169 17.83 19.88 -27.99
CA MET A 169 18.15 20.66 -26.79
C MET A 169 17.13 21.79 -26.57
N ARG A 170 16.71 22.47 -27.64
CA ARG A 170 15.65 23.49 -27.57
C ARG A 170 14.35 22.90 -27.06
N GLY A 171 14.01 21.67 -27.46
CA GLY A 171 12.82 20.95 -26.95
C GLY A 171 12.84 20.73 -25.43
N TYR A 172 14.01 20.65 -24.81
CA TYR A 172 14.15 20.52 -23.36
C TYR A 172 13.82 21.80 -22.58
N LEU A 173 13.65 22.93 -23.26
CA LEU A 173 13.19 24.19 -22.64
C LEU A 173 11.68 24.18 -22.34
N GLU A 174 10.94 23.23 -22.85
CA GLU A 174 9.52 23.06 -22.56
C GLU A 174 9.30 21.85 -21.66
N ILE A 175 8.93 22.10 -20.40
CA ILE A 175 8.59 21.05 -19.45
C ILE A 175 7.09 20.74 -19.60
N ARG A 176 6.79 19.49 -19.95
CA ARG A 176 5.42 19.02 -20.19
C ARG A 176 5.07 17.87 -19.27
N ALA A 177 3.77 17.72 -18.94
CA ALA A 177 3.27 16.64 -18.12
C ALA A 177 3.36 15.29 -18.87
N PRO A 178 3.98 14.24 -18.30
CA PRO A 178 4.09 12.93 -18.94
C PRO A 178 2.81 12.11 -18.87
N PHE A 179 1.94 12.39 -17.90
CA PHE A 179 0.64 11.75 -17.69
C PHE A 179 -0.38 12.72 -17.06
N ASN A 180 -1.63 12.30 -16.94
CA ASN A 180 -2.67 13.08 -16.29
C ASN A 180 -2.51 13.00 -14.77
N GLY A 181 -2.54 14.12 -14.07
CA GLY A 181 -2.32 14.13 -12.62
C GLY A 181 -2.53 15.50 -12.00
N VAL A 182 -1.98 15.66 -10.81
CA VAL A 182 -1.99 16.89 -10.03
C VAL A 182 -0.58 17.26 -9.64
N VAL A 183 -0.26 18.55 -9.66
CA VAL A 183 1.00 19.09 -9.17
C VAL A 183 1.02 18.99 -7.65
N ALA A 184 1.81 18.06 -7.11
CA ALA A 184 1.94 17.83 -5.68
C ALA A 184 2.96 18.76 -5.01
N ALA A 185 4.01 19.13 -5.74
CA ALA A 185 5.03 20.05 -5.24
C ALA A 185 5.54 20.96 -6.36
N ARG A 186 5.93 22.19 -5.98
CA ARG A 186 6.58 23.19 -6.83
C ARG A 186 7.73 23.84 -6.07
N ASN A 187 8.94 23.66 -6.57
CA ASN A 187 10.17 24.14 -5.91
C ASN A 187 10.88 25.23 -6.71
N VAL A 188 10.20 25.82 -7.69
CA VAL A 188 10.77 26.88 -8.55
C VAL A 188 9.84 28.07 -8.66
N ASN A 189 10.44 29.24 -8.90
CA ASN A 189 9.76 30.51 -9.19
C ASN A 189 10.23 31.08 -10.52
N LEU A 190 9.52 32.09 -11.01
CA LEU A 190 9.96 32.86 -12.20
C LEU A 190 11.37 33.44 -11.98
N GLY A 191 12.22 33.35 -12.98
CA GLY A 191 13.60 33.83 -12.92
C GLY A 191 14.57 32.91 -12.19
N THR A 192 14.12 31.79 -11.59
CA THR A 192 15.04 30.84 -10.95
C THR A 192 15.94 30.17 -11.97
N PHE A 193 17.26 30.13 -11.70
CA PHE A 193 18.20 29.32 -12.45
C PHE A 193 17.99 27.85 -12.15
N VAL A 194 17.93 27.01 -13.19
CA VAL A 194 17.69 25.59 -13.11
C VAL A 194 18.62 24.83 -14.05
N GLY A 195 18.89 23.56 -13.71
CA GLY A 195 19.78 22.72 -14.49
C GLY A 195 19.54 21.24 -14.25
N PRO A 196 20.33 20.36 -14.89
CA PRO A 196 20.32 18.93 -14.61
C PRO A 196 20.56 18.67 -13.13
N SER A 197 19.95 17.59 -12.58
CA SER A 197 20.09 17.19 -11.17
C SER A 197 21.57 17.14 -10.75
N GLY A 198 21.89 17.75 -9.61
CA GLY A 198 23.26 17.90 -9.12
C GLY A 198 24.08 19.06 -9.72
N LYS A 199 23.53 19.83 -10.68
CA LYS A 199 24.15 21.03 -11.26
C LYS A 199 23.17 22.20 -11.28
N GLY A 200 22.74 22.67 -10.10
CA GLY A 200 21.90 23.87 -9.98
C GLY A 200 20.51 23.66 -9.42
N SER A 201 20.07 22.42 -9.17
CA SER A 201 18.86 22.14 -8.42
C SER A 201 18.95 20.76 -7.79
N ASP A 202 18.96 20.72 -6.46
CA ASP A 202 18.85 19.45 -5.69
C ASP A 202 17.40 18.97 -5.60
N LEU A 203 16.44 19.89 -5.80
CA LEU A 203 15.01 19.61 -5.76
C LEU A 203 14.42 19.58 -7.17
N PRO A 204 13.41 18.73 -7.42
CA PRO A 204 12.68 18.74 -8.69
C PRO A 204 11.96 20.08 -8.88
N LEU A 205 11.80 20.51 -10.13
CA LEU A 205 11.02 21.72 -10.47
C LEU A 205 9.57 21.57 -10.02
N LEU A 206 8.97 20.44 -10.40
CA LEU A 206 7.61 20.03 -10.07
C LEU A 206 7.59 18.54 -9.77
N THR A 207 6.73 18.15 -8.85
CA THR A 207 6.33 16.76 -8.65
C THR A 207 4.89 16.58 -9.10
N ILE A 208 4.65 15.64 -10.01
CA ILE A 208 3.30 15.31 -10.50
C ILE A 208 2.92 13.93 -10.00
N GLN A 209 1.70 13.80 -9.48
CA GLN A 209 1.14 12.54 -8.99
C GLN A 209 -0.20 12.24 -9.66
N GLU A 210 -0.42 10.99 -10.02
CA GLU A 210 -1.73 10.52 -10.47
C GLU A 210 -2.63 10.30 -9.26
N GLN A 211 -3.83 10.92 -9.28
CA GLN A 211 -4.83 10.78 -8.21
C GLN A 211 -6.04 9.95 -8.61
N SER A 212 -6.30 9.77 -9.90
CA SER A 212 -7.45 9.01 -10.40
C SER A 212 -7.33 7.51 -10.11
N LYS A 213 -6.10 7.04 -10.07
CA LYS A 213 -5.72 5.69 -9.70
C LYS A 213 -4.63 5.75 -8.65
N LEU A 214 -4.78 4.96 -7.60
CA LEU A 214 -3.83 4.88 -6.51
C LEU A 214 -3.30 3.45 -6.38
N ARG A 215 -2.21 3.30 -5.68
CA ARG A 215 -1.61 2.04 -5.30
C ARG A 215 -1.63 1.93 -3.79
N LEU A 216 -2.30 0.91 -3.28
CA LEU A 216 -2.27 0.55 -1.88
C LEU A 216 -1.17 -0.50 -1.69
N ALA A 217 -0.14 -0.16 -0.94
CA ALA A 217 0.98 -1.03 -0.64
C ALA A 217 0.93 -1.47 0.83
N VAL A 218 1.03 -2.77 1.06
CA VAL A 218 1.05 -3.39 2.38
C VAL A 218 2.21 -4.37 2.49
N SER A 219 2.86 -4.41 3.65
CA SER A 219 3.90 -5.38 3.97
C SER A 219 3.28 -6.48 4.83
N VAL A 220 3.19 -7.70 4.27
CA VAL A 220 2.58 -8.85 4.94
C VAL A 220 3.68 -9.72 5.55
N PRO A 221 3.68 -9.95 6.88
CA PRO A 221 4.71 -10.78 7.53
C PRO A 221 4.75 -12.20 6.96
N GLU A 222 5.95 -12.80 6.92
CA GLU A 222 6.24 -14.14 6.38
C GLU A 222 5.22 -15.21 6.84
N LEU A 223 4.83 -15.17 8.11
CA LEU A 223 3.87 -16.12 8.71
C LEU A 223 2.52 -16.14 7.98
N TYR A 224 2.13 -15.05 7.35
CA TYR A 224 0.81 -14.86 6.72
C TYR A 224 0.84 -14.87 5.19
N THR A 225 2.01 -15.02 4.57
CA THR A 225 2.14 -15.00 3.10
C THR A 225 1.37 -16.15 2.45
N GLY A 226 1.24 -17.29 3.12
CA GLY A 226 0.48 -18.45 2.63
C GLY A 226 -1.04 -18.24 2.52
N TYR A 227 -1.57 -17.13 3.04
CA TYR A 227 -2.98 -16.74 2.91
C TYR A 227 -3.24 -15.80 1.74
N LEU A 228 -2.19 -15.34 1.03
CA LEU A 228 -2.29 -14.38 -0.04
C LEU A 228 -2.50 -15.08 -1.39
N HIS A 229 -3.47 -14.61 -2.15
CA HIS A 229 -3.68 -15.09 -3.52
C HIS A 229 -3.83 -13.89 -4.46
N ASN A 230 -3.16 -13.97 -5.62
CA ASN A 230 -3.29 -12.93 -6.63
C ASN A 230 -4.74 -12.86 -7.12
N GLY A 231 -5.28 -11.65 -7.24
CA GLY A 231 -6.67 -11.40 -7.62
C GLY A 231 -7.67 -11.46 -6.45
N GLU A 232 -7.24 -11.82 -5.24
CA GLU A 232 -8.09 -11.80 -4.05
C GLU A 232 -8.48 -10.38 -3.68
N GLU A 233 -9.74 -10.20 -3.28
CA GLU A 233 -10.29 -8.92 -2.87
C GLU A 233 -10.08 -8.70 -1.37
N MET A 234 -9.48 -7.58 -1.02
CA MET A 234 -9.24 -7.17 0.35
C MET A 234 -9.98 -5.88 0.68
N SER A 235 -10.49 -5.81 1.89
CA SER A 235 -11.06 -4.58 2.42
C SER A 235 -9.97 -3.74 3.10
N PHE A 236 -10.09 -2.43 3.00
CA PHE A 236 -9.23 -1.51 3.74
C PHE A 236 -9.99 -0.27 4.21
N ASN A 237 -9.52 0.30 5.29
CA ASN A 237 -10.06 1.51 5.88
C ASN A 237 -8.98 2.59 5.92
N VAL A 238 -9.40 3.84 5.75
CA VAL A 238 -8.54 5.02 5.93
C VAL A 238 -9.08 5.79 7.14
N LYS A 239 -8.23 6.05 8.14
CA LYS A 239 -8.68 6.65 9.43
C LYS A 239 -9.42 7.98 9.29
N SER A 240 -9.13 8.75 8.23
CA SER A 240 -9.76 10.04 7.96
C SER A 240 -11.11 9.94 7.26
N LEU A 241 -11.54 8.75 6.85
CA LEU A 241 -12.78 8.52 6.11
C LEU A 241 -13.62 7.43 6.79
N PRO A 242 -14.95 7.59 6.86
CA PRO A 242 -15.82 6.60 7.49
C PRO A 242 -16.09 5.38 6.61
N ASP A 243 -15.77 5.48 5.30
CA ASP A 243 -16.06 4.45 4.31
C ASP A 243 -15.05 3.29 4.40
N THR A 244 -15.53 2.06 4.20
CA THR A 244 -14.69 0.91 3.92
C THR A 244 -14.54 0.77 2.41
N PHE A 245 -13.32 0.59 1.96
CA PHE A 245 -12.96 0.42 0.55
C PHE A 245 -12.54 -1.02 0.28
N THR A 246 -12.61 -1.43 -0.98
CA THR A 246 -12.11 -2.73 -1.42
C THR A 246 -11.10 -2.57 -2.55
N ALA A 247 -10.11 -3.45 -2.58
CA ALA A 247 -9.12 -3.51 -3.64
C ALA A 247 -8.68 -4.95 -3.86
N LYS A 248 -8.28 -5.29 -5.11
CA LYS A 248 -7.78 -6.62 -5.45
C LYS A 248 -6.26 -6.64 -5.45
N ILE A 249 -5.69 -7.71 -4.93
CA ILE A 249 -4.25 -7.96 -5.04
C ILE A 249 -3.89 -8.05 -6.53
N THR A 250 -3.06 -7.13 -6.99
CA THR A 250 -2.61 -7.07 -8.40
C THR A 250 -1.16 -7.47 -8.56
N ARG A 251 -0.35 -7.30 -7.53
CA ARG A 251 1.08 -7.62 -7.53
C ARG A 251 1.54 -8.07 -6.16
N MET A 252 2.35 -9.11 -6.17
CA MET A 252 3.08 -9.61 -5.02
C MET A 252 4.57 -9.60 -5.38
N SER A 253 5.44 -9.23 -4.44
CA SER A 253 6.88 -9.12 -4.73
C SER A 253 7.53 -10.46 -5.03
N GLY A 254 6.97 -11.55 -4.53
CA GLY A 254 7.54 -12.90 -4.64
C GLY A 254 8.86 -13.08 -3.86
N ALA A 255 9.22 -12.12 -3.03
CA ALA A 255 10.41 -12.12 -2.19
C ALA A 255 10.16 -11.40 -0.88
N LEU A 256 10.83 -11.83 0.18
CA LEU A 256 10.74 -11.20 1.49
C LEU A 256 11.77 -10.07 1.61
N ASP A 257 11.34 -8.93 2.15
CA ASP A 257 12.25 -7.92 2.67
C ASP A 257 12.99 -8.49 3.90
N LEU A 258 14.32 -8.52 3.83
CA LEU A 258 15.15 -9.14 4.86
C LEU A 258 15.14 -8.39 6.20
N LYS A 259 14.85 -7.09 6.20
CA LYS A 259 14.78 -6.27 7.42
C LYS A 259 13.43 -6.41 8.12
N LEU A 260 12.36 -6.37 7.34
CA LEU A 260 10.98 -6.42 7.86
C LEU A 260 10.43 -7.85 7.94
N ARG A 261 11.09 -8.83 7.35
CA ARG A 261 10.60 -10.22 7.24
C ARG A 261 9.17 -10.26 6.73
N SER A 262 8.91 -9.51 5.65
CA SER A 262 7.58 -9.34 5.08
C SER A 262 7.62 -9.32 3.56
N GLU A 263 6.55 -9.78 2.93
CA GLU A 263 6.33 -9.67 1.49
C GLU A 263 5.55 -8.40 1.18
N ARG A 264 6.01 -7.65 0.17
CA ARG A 264 5.29 -6.47 -0.32
C ARG A 264 4.18 -6.87 -1.27
N VAL A 265 2.97 -6.50 -0.92
CA VAL A 265 1.76 -6.72 -1.73
C VAL A 265 1.20 -5.37 -2.16
N GLU A 266 0.82 -5.27 -3.43
CA GLU A 266 0.26 -4.05 -4.00
C GLU A 266 -1.11 -4.31 -4.63
N MET A 267 -2.01 -3.39 -4.37
CA MET A 267 -3.39 -3.39 -4.86
C MET A 267 -3.67 -2.09 -5.60
N ASP A 268 -4.33 -2.17 -6.75
CA ASP A 268 -4.75 -1.01 -7.51
C ASP A 268 -6.11 -0.51 -7.00
N VAL A 269 -6.19 0.77 -6.67
CA VAL A 269 -7.40 1.42 -6.13
C VAL A 269 -7.88 2.48 -7.09
N HIS A 270 -9.11 2.36 -7.58
CA HIS A 270 -9.75 3.39 -8.40
C HIS A 270 -10.36 4.47 -7.51
N ASN A 271 -9.88 5.69 -7.65
CA ASN A 271 -10.30 6.85 -6.85
C ASN A 271 -11.31 7.72 -7.60
N THR A 272 -12.47 7.16 -7.94
CA THR A 272 -13.49 7.85 -8.76
C THR A 272 -14.10 9.06 -8.05
N LYS A 273 -14.22 9.01 -6.72
CA LYS A 273 -14.73 10.13 -5.91
C LYS A 273 -13.67 11.20 -5.61
N GLY A 274 -12.39 10.90 -5.81
CA GLY A 274 -11.28 11.82 -5.55
C GLY A 274 -11.03 12.12 -4.06
N ASN A 275 -11.60 11.35 -3.14
CA ASN A 275 -11.48 11.55 -1.69
C ASN A 275 -10.28 10.84 -1.07
N LEU A 276 -9.66 9.91 -1.79
CA LEU A 276 -8.40 9.29 -1.38
C LEU A 276 -7.23 10.10 -1.93
N LEU A 277 -6.26 10.40 -1.08
CA LEU A 277 -5.06 11.14 -1.45
C LEU A 277 -3.82 10.25 -1.34
N PRO A 278 -2.84 10.40 -2.26
CA PRO A 278 -1.51 9.81 -2.07
C PRO A 278 -0.91 10.24 -0.72
N GLY A 279 -0.23 9.33 -0.04
CA GLY A 279 0.34 9.56 1.30
C GLY A 279 -0.62 9.25 2.46
N MET A 280 -1.89 8.92 2.19
CA MET A 280 -2.80 8.47 3.25
C MET A 280 -2.38 7.09 3.76
N VAL A 281 -2.42 6.94 5.10
CA VAL A 281 -2.24 5.66 5.76
C VAL A 281 -3.57 4.94 5.81
N ALA A 282 -3.56 3.70 5.38
CA ALA A 282 -4.70 2.80 5.41
C ALA A 282 -4.44 1.59 6.32
N GLU A 283 -5.47 0.90 6.70
CA GLU A 283 -5.44 -0.37 7.40
C GLU A 283 -6.12 -1.43 6.54
N VAL A 284 -5.33 -2.39 6.06
CA VAL A 284 -5.82 -3.52 5.25
C VAL A 284 -6.26 -4.64 6.17
N LEU A 285 -7.41 -5.23 5.88
CA LEU A 285 -7.98 -6.36 6.60
C LEU A 285 -7.68 -7.64 5.81
N LEU A 286 -6.64 -8.38 6.24
CA LEU A 286 -6.27 -9.66 5.63
C LEU A 286 -7.12 -10.77 6.25
N PRO A 287 -8.00 -11.45 5.49
CA PRO A 287 -8.77 -12.57 6.00
C PRO A 287 -7.86 -13.79 6.17
N LEU A 288 -7.77 -14.31 7.40
CA LEU A 288 -7.05 -15.53 7.72
C LEU A 288 -8.04 -16.69 7.75
N ASN A 289 -8.47 -17.15 6.59
CA ASN A 289 -9.42 -18.25 6.47
C ASN A 289 -8.75 -19.57 6.88
N ALA A 290 -9.40 -20.33 7.78
CA ALA A 290 -8.98 -21.69 8.04
C ALA A 290 -9.14 -22.56 6.79
N LYS A 291 -8.09 -23.28 6.40
CA LYS A 291 -8.16 -24.25 5.29
C LYS A 291 -9.14 -25.38 5.64
N ASP A 292 -9.11 -25.85 6.90
CA ASP A 292 -9.91 -26.95 7.40
C ASP A 292 -10.87 -26.49 8.49
N SER A 293 -12.02 -27.18 8.61
CA SER A 293 -12.93 -27.00 9.72
C SER A 293 -12.36 -27.70 10.96
N THR A 294 -12.20 -26.97 12.05
CA THR A 294 -11.69 -27.46 13.34
C THR A 294 -12.75 -27.35 14.41
N PHE A 295 -12.55 -28.01 15.55
CA PHE A 295 -13.44 -27.84 16.71
C PHE A 295 -13.19 -26.44 17.30
N VAL A 296 -14.26 -25.65 17.38
CA VAL A 296 -14.22 -24.28 17.91
C VAL A 296 -15.18 -24.22 19.10
N VAL A 297 -14.65 -23.82 20.25
CA VAL A 297 -15.40 -23.74 21.49
C VAL A 297 -15.27 -22.36 22.13
N PRO A 298 -16.21 -21.94 23.00
CA PRO A 298 -16.03 -20.78 23.85
C PRO A 298 -14.79 -20.94 24.75
N LYS A 299 -14.03 -19.87 24.99
CA LYS A 299 -12.87 -19.88 25.91
C LYS A 299 -13.24 -20.38 27.30
N SER A 300 -14.45 -20.08 27.77
CA SER A 300 -14.99 -20.53 29.04
C SER A 300 -15.15 -22.04 29.14
N ALA A 301 -15.20 -22.77 28.03
CA ALA A 301 -15.29 -24.20 27.98
C ALA A 301 -13.94 -24.93 28.14
N VAL A 302 -12.82 -24.18 28.04
CA VAL A 302 -11.47 -24.74 28.11
C VAL A 302 -10.83 -24.42 29.46
N VAL A 303 -10.53 -25.45 30.20
CA VAL A 303 -9.84 -25.35 31.49
C VAL A 303 -8.33 -25.42 31.28
N ASN A 304 -7.61 -24.52 31.93
CA ASN A 304 -6.15 -24.43 31.87
C ASN A 304 -5.58 -24.66 33.27
N ALA A 305 -5.35 -25.91 33.62
CA ALA A 305 -4.89 -26.32 34.93
C ALA A 305 -3.41 -26.70 34.95
N ALA A 306 -2.83 -26.87 36.12
CA ALA A 306 -1.45 -27.33 36.28
C ALA A 306 -1.20 -28.72 35.65
N GLU A 307 -2.23 -29.56 35.57
CA GLU A 307 -2.19 -30.89 34.98
C GLU A 307 -2.32 -30.91 33.46
N GLY A 308 -2.64 -29.76 32.85
CA GLY A 308 -2.79 -29.62 31.40
C GLY A 308 -4.04 -28.84 31.00
N VAL A 309 -4.29 -28.85 29.70
CA VAL A 309 -5.48 -28.19 29.10
C VAL A 309 -6.50 -29.24 28.75
N PHE A 310 -7.74 -29.07 29.22
CA PHE A 310 -8.82 -30.00 28.96
C PHE A 310 -10.17 -29.30 28.77
N VAL A 311 -11.10 -30.03 28.19
CA VAL A 311 -12.54 -29.70 28.15
C VAL A 311 -13.31 -30.76 28.89
N ILE A 312 -14.52 -30.43 29.36
CA ILE A 312 -15.40 -31.37 30.07
C ILE A 312 -16.47 -31.82 29.10
N LYS A 313 -16.41 -33.11 28.73
CA LYS A 313 -17.41 -33.81 27.94
C LYS A 313 -18.45 -34.45 28.84
N VAL A 314 -19.70 -34.33 28.46
CA VAL A 314 -20.81 -34.94 29.20
C VAL A 314 -21.22 -36.27 28.54
N LEU A 315 -21.04 -37.36 29.27
CA LEU A 315 -21.41 -38.71 28.85
C LEU A 315 -22.35 -39.33 29.90
N ASN A 316 -23.57 -39.67 29.53
CA ASN A 316 -24.56 -40.21 30.44
C ASN A 316 -24.73 -39.41 31.74
N HIS A 317 -24.87 -38.06 31.61
CA HIS A 317 -24.93 -37.10 32.73
C HIS A 317 -23.71 -37.09 33.67
N LYS A 318 -22.57 -37.63 33.21
CA LYS A 318 -21.31 -37.61 33.95
C LYS A 318 -20.24 -36.81 33.23
N ALA A 319 -19.43 -36.08 34.00
CA ALA A 319 -18.30 -35.35 33.51
C ALA A 319 -17.14 -36.28 33.09
N THR A 320 -16.61 -36.10 31.92
CA THR A 320 -15.39 -36.77 31.44
C THR A 320 -14.40 -35.70 30.96
N ARG A 321 -13.19 -35.70 31.54
CA ARG A 321 -12.12 -34.76 31.14
C ARG A 321 -11.46 -35.28 29.88
N VAL A 322 -11.44 -34.44 28.82
CA VAL A 322 -10.77 -34.74 27.56
C VAL A 322 -9.61 -33.75 27.39
N ASN A 323 -8.39 -34.26 27.38
CA ASN A 323 -7.20 -33.45 27.14
C ASN A 323 -7.17 -32.89 25.72
N VAL A 324 -6.91 -31.58 25.57
CA VAL A 324 -6.88 -30.89 24.29
C VAL A 324 -5.65 -30.03 24.15
N LYS A 325 -5.24 -29.77 22.91
CA LYS A 325 -4.27 -28.76 22.58
C LYS A 325 -4.99 -27.52 22.06
N LYS A 326 -4.60 -26.34 22.55
CA LYS A 326 -5.13 -25.07 22.07
C LYS A 326 -4.57 -24.76 20.67
N GLY A 327 -5.44 -24.32 19.79
CA GLY A 327 -5.11 -23.75 18.49
C GLY A 327 -5.22 -22.22 18.51
N ARG A 328 -5.78 -21.67 17.43
CA ARG A 328 -6.00 -20.23 17.28
C ARG A 328 -7.09 -19.74 18.23
N GLU A 329 -6.91 -18.54 18.70
CA GLU A 329 -7.82 -17.88 19.63
C GLU A 329 -8.32 -16.57 19.03
N ILE A 330 -9.64 -16.36 18.98
CA ILE A 330 -10.27 -15.19 18.38
C ILE A 330 -11.46 -14.77 19.23
N ASP A 331 -11.44 -13.52 19.67
CA ASP A 331 -12.47 -12.95 20.54
C ASP A 331 -12.76 -13.86 21.74
N ASP A 332 -13.94 -14.46 21.80
CA ASP A 332 -14.36 -15.37 22.86
C ASP A 332 -14.33 -16.86 22.45
N LYS A 333 -13.77 -17.18 21.28
CA LYS A 333 -13.67 -18.54 20.74
C LYS A 333 -12.23 -19.01 20.65
N ILE A 334 -12.03 -20.32 20.80
CA ILE A 334 -10.72 -20.97 20.68
C ILE A 334 -10.84 -22.29 19.91
N GLU A 335 -9.88 -22.55 19.02
CA GLU A 335 -9.72 -23.85 18.40
C GLU A 335 -9.14 -24.86 19.38
N ILE A 336 -9.64 -26.06 19.35
CA ILE A 336 -9.12 -27.16 20.14
C ILE A 336 -8.88 -28.41 19.29
N PHE A 337 -7.82 -29.13 19.64
CA PHE A 337 -7.43 -30.40 19.01
C PHE A 337 -7.33 -31.46 20.10
N GLY A 338 -8.07 -32.56 19.96
CA GLY A 338 -8.10 -33.65 20.93
C GLY A 338 -8.96 -34.82 20.44
N ASP A 339 -9.13 -35.81 21.27
CA ASP A 339 -9.98 -36.97 20.99
C ASP A 339 -11.47 -36.62 21.20
N LEU A 340 -12.00 -35.85 20.25
CA LEU A 340 -13.34 -35.30 20.24
C LEU A 340 -14.04 -35.65 18.93
N ASN A 341 -15.35 -35.88 19.01
CA ASN A 341 -16.18 -36.14 17.85
C ASN A 341 -17.20 -35.02 17.63
N PRO A 342 -17.64 -34.78 16.38
CA PRO A 342 -18.77 -33.91 16.12
C PRO A 342 -19.99 -34.35 16.87
N LYS A 343 -20.76 -33.41 17.46
CA LYS A 343 -21.92 -33.61 18.32
C LYS A 343 -21.59 -34.11 19.73
N ASP A 344 -20.33 -34.20 20.14
CA ASP A 344 -20.01 -34.38 21.55
C ASP A 344 -20.63 -33.23 22.36
N LYS A 345 -21.18 -33.53 23.51
CA LYS A 345 -21.79 -32.56 24.40
C LYS A 345 -20.73 -32.05 25.37
N LEU A 346 -20.43 -30.76 25.35
CA LEU A 346 -19.44 -30.15 26.22
C LEU A 346 -20.07 -29.14 27.19
N VAL A 347 -19.44 -28.98 28.35
CA VAL A 347 -19.79 -27.93 29.30
C VAL A 347 -19.33 -26.58 28.78
N LYS A 348 -20.21 -25.58 28.76
CA LYS A 348 -19.95 -24.24 28.22
C LYS A 348 -19.08 -23.39 29.14
N ILE A 349 -19.24 -23.52 30.45
CA ILE A 349 -18.43 -22.87 31.49
C ILE A 349 -17.84 -24.01 32.36
N ALA A 350 -16.59 -24.36 32.02
CA ALA A 350 -15.90 -25.43 32.70
C ALA A 350 -15.02 -24.88 33.85
N SER A 351 -14.93 -25.67 34.95
CA SER A 351 -14.11 -25.34 36.11
C SER A 351 -13.10 -26.42 36.40
N GLU A 352 -11.95 -26.07 36.99
CA GLU A 352 -10.96 -27.02 37.52
C GLU A 352 -11.54 -27.92 38.63
N GLU A 353 -12.56 -27.43 39.33
CA GLU A 353 -13.19 -28.15 40.43
C GLU A 353 -14.01 -29.37 39.97
N THR A 354 -14.48 -29.37 38.70
CA THR A 354 -15.23 -30.50 38.14
C THR A 354 -14.34 -31.72 37.98
N LYS A 355 -14.62 -32.78 38.72
CA LYS A 355 -13.82 -34.01 38.71
C LYS A 355 -14.39 -35.00 37.69
N GLU A 356 -13.54 -35.95 37.30
CA GLU A 356 -13.95 -37.09 36.49
C GLU A 356 -15.07 -37.87 37.18
N GLY A 357 -16.18 -38.07 36.49
CA GLY A 357 -17.34 -38.81 37.00
C GLY A 357 -18.39 -37.99 37.77
N ASP A 358 -18.15 -36.68 37.98
CA ASP A 358 -19.16 -35.80 38.63
C ASP A 358 -20.46 -35.77 37.84
N THR A 359 -21.58 -35.69 38.55
CA THR A 359 -22.92 -35.62 37.94
C THR A 359 -23.12 -34.20 37.38
N ILE A 360 -23.49 -34.08 36.12
CA ILE A 360 -23.82 -32.83 35.46
C ILE A 360 -25.32 -32.69 35.33
N ASN A 361 -25.90 -31.75 36.07
CA ASN A 361 -27.31 -31.40 36.01
C ASN A 361 -27.56 -30.41 34.87
N GLU A 362 -28.24 -30.85 33.82
CA GLU A 362 -28.50 -30.09 32.58
C GLU A 362 -29.86 -29.38 32.60
#